data_2bb3f8eda563cbe1a40a646e56825e2d
#
_entry.id   2bb3f8eda563cbe1a40a646e56825e2d
#
_cell.length_a   1.000
_cell.length_b   1.000
_cell.length_c   1.000
_cell.angle_alpha   90.00
_cell.angle_beta   90.00
_cell.angle_gamma   90.00
#
_symmetry.space_group_name_H-M   'P 1'
#
loop_
_entity.id
_entity.type
_entity.pdbx_description
1 polymer ?
#
loop_
_entity_poly.entity_id
_entity_poly.type
_entity_poly.pdbx_seq_one_letter_code
_entity_poly.pdbx_strand_id
1 'polypeptide(L)'
;GVAVNRSAYSFPVGKVDFKTLYPMDMEEFLLALGEEELVQRIHDCFDSNSPMPAALHEKALERYRQYSVVGGMPECVRLFIETKDYTLVRHVQESILLSYLDDMSKYNNLNEIKKTRLTYQSVTVQLSKKNTRFQYKLIKKGGRASEFENAIEWLCLSGIVLRVNKVEQIKKPLENYADMDSFKIYVSDLGLLCAKKDVVPED
;
A
#
# COMPACT_ATOMS: atom_id res chain seq x y z
N GLY A 1 -5.17 15.74 -1.76
CA GLY A 1 -4.26 16.00 -0.66
C GLY A 1 -4.65 15.25 0.60
N VAL A 2 -3.67 14.75 1.34
CA VAL A 2 -3.92 14.01 2.57
C VAL A 2 -4.31 14.98 3.69
N ALA A 3 -5.59 15.10 3.98
CA ALA A 3 -6.07 15.98 5.05
C ALA A 3 -5.95 15.27 6.42
N VAL A 4 -4.77 15.29 7.01
CA VAL A 4 -4.53 14.77 8.37
C VAL A 4 -4.94 15.77 9.46
N ASN A 5 -5.07 17.05 9.13
CA ASN A 5 -5.37 18.09 10.11
C ASN A 5 -6.85 18.48 10.09
N ARG A 6 -7.64 17.91 11.03
CA ARG A 6 -9.07 18.19 11.23
C ARG A 6 -9.36 19.21 12.35
N SER A 7 -8.37 19.97 12.79
CA SER A 7 -8.48 20.81 14.00
C SER A 7 -9.35 22.08 13.85
N ALA A 8 -9.86 22.38 12.65
CA ALA A 8 -10.58 23.65 12.43
C ALA A 8 -12.12 23.55 12.39
N TYR A 9 -12.71 22.35 12.43
CA TYR A 9 -14.17 22.21 12.33
C TYR A 9 -14.72 21.23 13.36
N SER A 10 -15.78 21.66 14.08
CA SER A 10 -16.61 20.79 14.91
C SER A 10 -17.27 19.73 14.02
N PHE A 11 -16.97 18.47 14.26
CA PHE A 11 -17.54 17.36 13.51
C PHE A 11 -18.94 17.03 14.05
N PRO A 12 -19.98 16.88 13.21
CA PRO A 12 -21.32 16.51 13.65
C PRO A 12 -21.33 15.04 14.11
N VAL A 13 -21.09 14.83 15.40
CA VAL A 13 -21.08 13.50 16.02
C VAL A 13 -22.42 12.78 15.76
N GLY A 14 -22.37 11.55 15.25
CA GLY A 14 -23.55 10.72 15.02
C GLY A 14 -24.31 10.97 13.71
N LYS A 15 -23.86 11.91 12.86
CA LYS A 15 -24.48 12.21 11.54
C LYS A 15 -23.58 11.94 10.34
N VAL A 16 -22.44 11.28 10.56
CA VAL A 16 -21.43 11.03 9.51
C VAL A 16 -21.04 9.56 9.54
N ASP A 17 -21.12 8.93 8.39
CA ASP A 17 -20.59 7.59 8.15
C ASP A 17 -19.22 7.71 7.47
N PHE A 18 -18.19 7.17 8.13
CA PHE A 18 -16.83 7.19 7.60
C PHE A 18 -16.59 5.96 6.72
N LYS A 19 -16.25 6.20 5.47
CA LYS A 19 -15.79 5.15 4.55
C LYS A 19 -14.31 5.37 4.26
N THR A 20 -13.54 4.30 4.33
CA THR A 20 -12.13 4.30 3.91
C THR A 20 -12.07 3.73 2.50
N LEU A 21 -11.50 4.51 1.57
CA LEU A 21 -11.25 4.07 0.21
C LEU A 21 -9.77 3.69 0.11
N TYR A 22 -9.53 2.44 -0.25
CA TYR A 22 -8.20 1.92 -0.53
C TYR A 22 -7.90 1.97 -2.04
N PRO A 23 -6.63 1.82 -2.47
CA PRO A 23 -6.33 1.49 -3.86
C PRO A 23 -7.11 0.24 -4.29
N MET A 24 -7.43 0.14 -5.58
CA MET A 24 -8.13 -1.02 -6.13
C MET A 24 -7.34 -2.29 -5.84
N ASP A 25 -8.04 -3.35 -5.46
CA ASP A 25 -7.44 -4.67 -5.30
C ASP A 25 -7.36 -5.42 -6.64
N MET A 26 -6.88 -6.67 -6.62
CA MET A 26 -6.73 -7.48 -7.83
C MET A 26 -8.08 -7.79 -8.49
N GLU A 27 -9.12 -8.00 -7.72
CA GLU A 27 -10.47 -8.27 -8.24
C GLU A 27 -11.04 -7.04 -8.93
N GLU A 28 -10.97 -5.88 -8.27
CA GLU A 28 -11.40 -4.60 -8.85
C GLU A 28 -10.60 -4.24 -10.13
N PHE A 29 -9.31 -4.56 -10.15
CA PHE A 29 -8.48 -4.39 -11.35
C PHE A 29 -8.93 -5.30 -12.49
N LEU A 30 -9.24 -6.57 -12.21
CA LEU A 30 -9.77 -7.50 -13.22
C LEU A 30 -11.13 -7.04 -13.76
N LEU A 31 -12.04 -6.60 -12.89
CA LEU A 31 -13.33 -6.05 -13.29
C LEU A 31 -13.16 -4.80 -14.16
N ALA A 32 -12.23 -3.91 -13.83
CA ALA A 32 -11.93 -2.75 -14.64
C ALA A 32 -11.34 -3.10 -16.04
N LEU A 33 -10.71 -4.28 -16.17
CA LEU A 33 -10.25 -4.83 -17.45
C LEU A 33 -11.34 -5.54 -18.26
N GLY A 34 -12.56 -5.73 -17.71
CA GLY A 34 -13.63 -6.51 -18.33
C GLY A 34 -13.40 -8.02 -18.24
N GLU A 35 -12.75 -8.49 -17.17
CA GLU A 35 -12.40 -9.91 -16.95
C GLU A 35 -13.31 -10.57 -15.90
N GLU A 36 -14.63 -10.27 -15.92
CA GLU A 36 -15.61 -10.76 -14.96
C GLU A 36 -15.65 -12.30 -14.93
N GLU A 37 -15.52 -12.96 -16.11
CA GLU A 37 -15.49 -14.43 -16.18
C GLU A 37 -14.27 -15.02 -15.47
N LEU A 38 -13.12 -14.35 -15.53
CA LEU A 38 -11.91 -14.79 -14.83
C LEU A 38 -12.09 -14.64 -13.30
N VAL A 39 -12.67 -13.54 -12.85
CA VAL A 39 -12.99 -13.31 -11.44
C VAL A 39 -13.90 -14.41 -10.93
N GLN A 40 -15.02 -14.70 -11.63
CA GLN A 40 -15.94 -15.74 -11.24
C GLN A 40 -15.26 -17.12 -11.18
N ARG A 41 -14.41 -17.42 -12.14
CA ARG A 41 -13.66 -18.69 -12.16
C ARG A 41 -12.66 -18.82 -11.01
N ILE A 42 -12.02 -17.73 -10.61
CA ILE A 42 -11.15 -17.70 -9.44
C ILE A 42 -11.94 -18.06 -8.18
N HIS A 43 -13.11 -17.45 -7.98
CA HIS A 43 -14.00 -17.73 -6.86
C HIS A 43 -14.49 -19.18 -6.87
N ASP A 44 -14.99 -19.67 -8.02
CA ASP A 44 -15.46 -21.05 -8.15
C ASP A 44 -14.38 -22.09 -7.78
N CYS A 45 -13.14 -21.87 -8.23
CA CYS A 45 -12.01 -22.75 -7.92
C CYS A 45 -11.65 -22.69 -6.43
N PHE A 46 -11.69 -21.51 -5.84
CA PHE A 46 -11.43 -21.32 -4.41
C PHE A 46 -12.50 -22.02 -3.56
N ASP A 47 -13.77 -21.78 -3.82
CA ASP A 47 -14.90 -22.31 -3.06
C ASP A 47 -15.01 -23.85 -3.18
N SER A 48 -14.74 -24.39 -4.37
CA SER A 48 -14.73 -25.84 -4.61
C SER A 48 -13.43 -26.53 -4.21
N ASN A 49 -12.41 -25.75 -3.75
CA ASN A 49 -11.06 -26.24 -3.48
C ASN A 49 -10.47 -27.07 -4.64
N SER A 50 -10.72 -26.61 -5.87
CA SER A 50 -10.30 -27.28 -7.11
C SER A 50 -9.24 -26.48 -7.83
N PRO A 51 -8.24 -27.13 -8.45
CA PRO A 51 -7.22 -26.41 -9.21
C PRO A 51 -7.85 -25.75 -10.44
N MET A 52 -7.35 -24.54 -10.78
CA MET A 52 -7.74 -23.88 -12.01
C MET A 52 -7.13 -24.58 -13.22
N PRO A 53 -7.87 -24.69 -14.36
CA PRO A 53 -7.30 -25.18 -15.62
C PRO A 53 -6.06 -24.37 -16.03
N ALA A 54 -5.02 -25.06 -16.53
CA ALA A 54 -3.68 -24.48 -16.77
C ALA A 54 -3.71 -23.16 -17.58
N ALA A 55 -4.47 -23.13 -18.68
CA ALA A 55 -4.55 -21.93 -19.53
C ALA A 55 -5.17 -20.72 -18.82
N LEU A 56 -6.20 -20.96 -17.96
CA LEU A 56 -6.81 -19.87 -17.16
C LEU A 56 -5.89 -19.44 -16.02
N HIS A 57 -5.17 -20.38 -15.42
CA HIS A 57 -4.18 -20.08 -14.40
C HIS A 57 -3.03 -19.22 -14.95
N GLU A 58 -2.52 -19.54 -16.14
CA GLU A 58 -1.51 -18.71 -16.82
C GLU A 58 -2.03 -17.31 -17.12
N LYS A 59 -3.28 -17.19 -17.60
CA LYS A 59 -3.95 -15.89 -17.81
C LYS A 59 -4.06 -15.11 -16.48
N ALA A 60 -4.48 -15.76 -15.40
CA ALA A 60 -4.58 -15.12 -14.09
C ALA A 60 -3.22 -14.62 -13.59
N LEU A 61 -2.16 -15.42 -13.77
CA LEU A 61 -0.79 -15.00 -13.42
C LEU A 61 -0.29 -13.83 -14.26
N GLU A 62 -0.61 -13.79 -15.55
CA GLU A 62 -0.30 -12.64 -16.41
C GLU A 62 -0.98 -11.37 -15.89
N ARG A 63 -2.28 -11.43 -15.59
CA ARG A 63 -3.03 -10.30 -15.00
C ARG A 63 -2.48 -9.90 -13.64
N TYR A 64 -2.05 -10.86 -12.83
CA TYR A 64 -1.43 -10.58 -11.54
C TYR A 64 -0.08 -9.83 -11.71
N ARG A 65 0.74 -10.19 -12.69
CA ARG A 65 1.97 -9.46 -13.01
C ARG A 65 1.65 -8.03 -13.48
N GLN A 66 0.65 -7.87 -14.35
CA GLN A 66 0.18 -6.54 -14.77
C GLN A 66 -0.27 -5.69 -13.59
N TYR A 67 -1.13 -6.24 -12.72
CA TYR A 67 -1.55 -5.56 -11.49
C TYR A 67 -0.37 -5.20 -10.59
N SER A 68 0.61 -6.08 -10.46
CA SER A 68 1.79 -5.83 -9.62
C SER A 68 2.58 -4.60 -10.07
N VAL A 69 2.65 -4.33 -11.38
CA VAL A 69 3.36 -3.17 -11.94
C VAL A 69 2.47 -1.92 -12.01
N VAL A 70 1.21 -2.06 -12.42
CA VAL A 70 0.26 -0.95 -12.56
C VAL A 70 -0.22 -0.47 -11.19
N GLY A 71 -0.47 -1.40 -10.25
CA GLY A 71 -1.08 -1.13 -8.96
C GLY A 71 -2.58 -0.91 -9.03
N GLY A 72 -3.13 -0.46 -7.91
CA GLY A 72 -4.56 -0.17 -7.74
C GLY A 72 -4.90 1.32 -7.70
N MET A 73 -3.96 2.22 -8.00
CA MET A 73 -4.29 3.65 -8.08
C MET A 73 -5.21 3.90 -9.28
N PRO A 74 -6.45 4.43 -9.09
CA PRO A 74 -7.46 4.49 -10.15
C PRO A 74 -6.99 5.19 -11.43
N GLU A 75 -6.18 6.24 -11.31
CA GLU A 75 -5.63 6.96 -12.47
C GLU A 75 -4.64 6.08 -13.26
N CYS A 76 -3.80 5.30 -12.55
CA CYS A 76 -2.88 4.34 -13.16
C CYS A 76 -3.65 3.22 -13.90
N VAL A 77 -4.69 2.67 -13.26
CA VAL A 77 -5.53 1.61 -13.83
C VAL A 77 -6.25 2.13 -15.08
N ARG A 78 -6.89 3.30 -15.00
CA ARG A 78 -7.57 3.92 -16.15
C ARG A 78 -6.62 4.12 -17.33
N LEU A 79 -5.45 4.73 -17.08
CA LEU A 79 -4.46 5.00 -18.12
C LEU A 79 -3.94 3.71 -18.75
N PHE A 80 -3.69 2.67 -17.95
CA PHE A 80 -3.29 1.36 -18.46
C PHE A 80 -4.37 0.70 -19.33
N ILE A 81 -5.63 0.82 -18.95
CA ILE A 81 -6.76 0.30 -19.77
C ILE A 81 -6.81 0.98 -21.14
N GLU A 82 -6.66 2.31 -21.15
CA GLU A 82 -6.74 3.13 -22.36
C GLU A 82 -5.54 2.95 -23.29
N THR A 83 -4.33 2.82 -22.75
CA THR A 83 -3.09 2.92 -23.55
C THR A 83 -2.29 1.62 -23.64
N LYS A 84 -2.42 0.73 -22.65
CA LYS A 84 -1.54 -0.45 -22.45
C LYS A 84 -0.06 -0.09 -22.35
N ASP A 85 0.27 1.16 -21.99
CA ASP A 85 1.63 1.70 -21.93
C ASP A 85 2.07 1.84 -20.47
N TYR A 86 3.02 0.99 -20.06
CA TYR A 86 3.59 1.02 -18.72
C TYR A 86 4.45 2.26 -18.46
N THR A 87 5.01 2.88 -19.50
CA THR A 87 5.82 4.09 -19.34
C THR A 87 4.95 5.27 -18.92
N LEU A 88 3.78 5.42 -19.53
CA LEU A 88 2.81 6.44 -19.14
C LEU A 88 2.30 6.21 -17.73
N VAL A 89 2.00 4.95 -17.36
CA VAL A 89 1.60 4.59 -15.99
C VAL A 89 2.70 4.96 -14.99
N ARG A 90 3.96 4.68 -15.31
CA ARG A 90 5.11 5.02 -14.47
C ARG A 90 5.21 6.51 -14.20
N HIS A 91 5.00 7.36 -15.19
CA HIS A 91 4.99 8.81 -14.99
C HIS A 91 3.91 9.26 -14.01
N VAL A 92 2.71 8.66 -14.06
CA VAL A 92 1.65 8.96 -13.09
C VAL A 92 2.05 8.48 -11.69
N GLN A 93 2.59 7.27 -11.57
CA GLN A 93 3.08 6.75 -10.28
C GLN A 93 4.15 7.64 -9.65
N GLU A 94 5.12 8.10 -10.44
CA GLU A 94 6.17 9.03 -10.00
C GLU A 94 5.58 10.36 -9.52
N SER A 95 4.61 10.90 -10.25
CA SER A 95 3.89 12.13 -9.86
C SER A 95 3.16 11.96 -8.51
N ILE A 96 2.52 10.81 -8.29
CA ILE A 96 1.88 10.48 -7.01
C ILE A 96 2.92 10.40 -5.88
N LEU A 97 4.05 9.72 -6.12
CA LEU A 97 5.13 9.58 -5.13
C LEU A 97 5.74 10.95 -4.76
N LEU A 98 5.92 11.85 -5.74
CA LEU A 98 6.37 13.22 -5.50
C LEU A 98 5.32 14.01 -4.69
N SER A 99 4.04 13.87 -5.01
CA SER A 99 2.95 14.52 -4.27
C SER A 99 2.91 14.08 -2.80
N TYR A 100 3.21 12.81 -2.51
CA TYR A 100 3.34 12.33 -1.11
C TYR A 100 4.48 13.03 -0.38
N LEU A 101 5.64 13.21 -1.03
CA LEU A 101 6.78 13.92 -0.42
C LEU A 101 6.47 15.39 -0.17
N ASP A 102 5.70 16.03 -1.04
CA ASP A 102 5.25 17.43 -0.86
C ASP A 102 4.23 17.53 0.28
N ASP A 103 3.28 16.60 0.37
CA ASP A 103 2.29 16.56 1.46
C ASP A 103 2.96 16.36 2.83
N MET A 104 4.00 15.52 2.92
CA MET A 104 4.80 15.37 4.14
C MET A 104 5.40 16.68 4.61
N SER A 105 5.61 17.65 3.71
CA SER A 105 6.25 18.92 4.02
C SER A 105 5.31 20.01 4.54
N LYS A 106 4.00 19.82 4.40
CA LYS A 106 3.01 20.90 4.67
C LYS A 106 2.64 21.06 6.13
N TYR A 107 2.75 19.99 6.94
CA TYR A 107 2.05 19.92 8.23
C TYR A 107 2.94 19.74 9.46
N ASN A 108 4.26 19.69 9.30
CA ASN A 108 5.20 19.40 10.38
C ASN A 108 6.35 20.43 10.44
N ASN A 109 7.06 20.50 11.58
CA ASN A 109 8.33 21.19 11.64
C ASN A 109 9.40 20.44 10.83
N LEU A 110 10.49 21.13 10.47
CA LEU A 110 11.55 20.61 9.60
C LEU A 110 12.16 19.28 10.11
N ASN A 111 12.22 19.07 11.42
CA ASN A 111 12.78 17.87 12.00
C ASN A 111 11.83 16.65 11.79
N GLU A 112 10.54 16.84 12.04
CA GLU A 112 9.53 15.81 11.81
C GLU A 112 9.36 15.48 10.33
N ILE A 113 9.39 16.47 9.44
CA ILE A 113 9.42 16.27 7.97
C ILE A 113 10.57 15.36 7.59
N LYS A 114 11.78 15.63 8.10
CA LYS A 114 12.98 14.83 7.82
C LYS A 114 12.81 13.39 8.30
N LYS A 115 12.30 13.18 9.51
CA LYS A 115 12.05 11.84 10.07
C LYS A 115 11.01 11.07 9.24
N THR A 116 9.88 11.71 8.87
CA THR A 116 8.83 11.11 8.08
C THR A 116 9.34 10.68 6.70
N ARG A 117 10.10 11.54 6.01
CA ARG A 117 10.72 11.22 4.73
C ARG A 117 11.71 10.06 4.83
N LEU A 118 12.60 10.07 5.83
CA LEU A 118 13.55 8.98 6.06
C LEU A 118 12.84 7.65 6.35
N THR A 119 11.78 7.69 7.18
CA THR A 119 10.96 6.51 7.48
C THR A 119 10.32 5.97 6.21
N TYR A 120 9.67 6.81 5.42
CA TYR A 120 9.04 6.43 4.15
C TYR A 120 10.05 5.86 3.14
N GLN A 121 11.23 6.45 3.02
CA GLN A 121 12.29 5.95 2.15
C GLN A 121 12.81 4.58 2.61
N SER A 122 12.85 4.31 3.92
CA SER A 122 13.34 3.05 4.45
C SER A 122 12.42 1.85 4.14
N VAL A 123 11.14 2.07 3.84
CA VAL A 123 10.14 0.99 3.67
C VAL A 123 10.57 -0.01 2.59
N THR A 124 11.08 0.45 1.45
CA THR A 124 11.56 -0.43 0.37
C THR A 124 12.73 -1.29 0.81
N VAL A 125 13.67 -0.73 1.58
CA VAL A 125 14.82 -1.45 2.15
C VAL A 125 14.35 -2.48 3.20
N GLN A 126 13.37 -2.12 4.04
CA GLN A 126 12.77 -3.02 5.04
C GLN A 126 12.16 -4.24 4.36
N LEU A 127 11.34 -4.02 3.31
CA LEU A 127 10.65 -5.08 2.57
C LEU A 127 11.60 -5.97 1.74
N SER A 128 12.77 -5.47 1.36
CA SER A 128 13.79 -6.24 0.64
C SER A 128 14.59 -7.19 1.53
N LYS A 129 14.44 -7.09 2.86
CA LYS A 129 15.15 -7.97 3.78
C LYS A 129 14.43 -9.32 3.93
N LYS A 130 15.20 -10.40 4.12
CA LYS A 130 14.67 -11.73 4.41
C LYS A 130 13.76 -11.74 5.65
N ASN A 131 14.14 -10.96 6.68
CA ASN A 131 13.27 -10.66 7.82
C ASN A 131 12.63 -9.29 7.62
N THR A 132 11.34 -9.27 7.31
CA THR A 132 10.55 -8.07 7.03
C THR A 132 10.00 -7.38 8.30
N ARG A 133 10.34 -7.86 9.52
CA ARG A 133 10.03 -7.12 10.76
C ARG A 133 10.68 -5.74 10.69
N PHE A 134 9.93 -4.70 11.04
CA PHE A 134 10.41 -3.32 10.98
C PHE A 134 11.61 -3.10 11.92
N GLN A 135 12.63 -2.41 11.42
CA GLN A 135 13.88 -2.16 12.15
C GLN A 135 14.24 -0.68 12.07
N TYR A 136 14.14 0.04 13.18
CA TYR A 136 14.46 1.47 13.26
C TYR A 136 15.89 1.80 12.84
N LYS A 137 16.84 0.89 13.06
CA LYS A 137 18.24 1.02 12.63
C LYS A 137 18.42 1.10 11.09
N LEU A 138 17.41 0.64 10.30
CA LEU A 138 17.43 0.76 8.84
C LEU A 138 16.97 2.13 8.36
N ILE A 139 16.30 2.92 9.21
CA ILE A 139 16.02 4.33 8.92
C ILE A 139 17.30 5.15 9.08
N LYS A 140 18.01 4.94 10.21
CA LYS A 140 19.23 5.64 10.58
C LYS A 140 20.05 4.78 11.53
N LYS A 141 21.37 4.78 11.41
CA LYS A 141 22.26 4.08 12.36
C LYS A 141 21.96 4.54 13.80
N GLY A 142 21.62 3.59 14.67
CA GLY A 142 21.25 3.87 16.05
C GLY A 142 19.81 4.38 16.26
N GLY A 143 18.97 4.37 15.22
CA GLY A 143 17.56 4.79 15.30
C GLY A 143 16.75 3.97 16.29
N ARG A 144 15.86 4.62 17.04
CA ARG A 144 15.01 4.04 18.09
C ARG A 144 13.53 4.36 17.85
N ALA A 145 12.63 3.57 18.47
CA ALA A 145 11.19 3.78 18.40
C ALA A 145 10.78 5.20 18.80
N SER A 146 11.28 5.69 19.94
CA SER A 146 10.99 7.04 20.45
C SER A 146 11.32 8.18 19.47
N GLU A 147 12.17 7.94 18.48
CA GLU A 147 12.56 8.93 17.48
C GLU A 147 11.62 8.95 16.25
N PHE A 148 11.06 7.77 15.87
CA PHE A 148 10.39 7.60 14.57
C PHE A 148 8.92 7.14 14.67
N GLU A 149 8.39 6.82 15.86
CA GLU A 149 7.02 6.31 16.00
C GLU A 149 5.98 7.32 15.49
N ASN A 150 6.12 8.61 15.81
CA ASN A 150 5.25 9.66 15.29
C ASN A 150 5.27 9.75 13.76
N ALA A 151 6.42 9.52 13.15
CA ALA A 151 6.56 9.51 11.70
C ALA A 151 5.82 8.30 11.08
N ILE A 152 5.92 7.14 11.71
CA ILE A 152 5.19 5.93 11.29
C ILE A 152 3.69 6.15 11.44
N GLU A 153 3.25 6.66 12.57
CA GLU A 153 1.84 6.95 12.84
C GLU A 153 1.27 7.92 11.80
N TRP A 154 1.99 9.00 11.51
CA TRP A 154 1.58 9.95 10.48
C TRP A 154 1.44 9.28 9.10
N LEU A 155 2.41 8.45 8.69
CA LEU A 155 2.35 7.72 7.42
C LEU A 155 1.17 6.74 7.36
N CYS A 156 0.82 6.09 8.48
CA CYS A 156 -0.35 5.22 8.58
C CYS A 156 -1.65 6.02 8.49
N LEU A 157 -1.78 7.10 9.27
CA LEU A 157 -2.96 7.97 9.28
C LEU A 157 -3.21 8.64 7.92
N SER A 158 -2.15 8.92 7.17
CA SER A 158 -2.24 9.46 5.82
C SER A 158 -2.59 8.41 4.75
N GLY A 159 -2.63 7.13 5.11
CA GLY A 159 -2.93 6.03 4.20
C GLY A 159 -1.80 5.69 3.21
N ILE A 160 -0.61 6.27 3.39
CA ILE A 160 0.56 6.04 2.52
C ILE A 160 1.16 4.66 2.77
N VAL A 161 1.13 4.21 4.04
CA VAL A 161 1.61 2.89 4.45
C VAL A 161 0.60 2.17 5.32
N LEU A 162 0.72 0.85 5.35
CA LEU A 162 -0.06 -0.05 6.21
C LEU A 162 0.86 -0.68 7.25
N ARG A 163 0.49 -0.56 8.53
CA ARG A 163 1.17 -1.25 9.64
C ARG A 163 0.43 -2.54 9.97
N VAL A 164 1.16 -3.65 10.02
CA VAL A 164 0.64 -4.97 10.37
C VAL A 164 1.38 -5.48 11.59
N ASN A 165 0.69 -5.52 12.73
CA ASN A 165 1.25 -5.99 13.99
C ASN A 165 1.27 -7.52 14.04
N LYS A 166 2.29 -8.09 14.69
CA LYS A 166 2.30 -9.49 15.06
C LYS A 166 1.23 -9.74 16.14
N VAL A 167 0.51 -10.86 16.04
CA VAL A 167 -0.37 -11.35 17.10
C VAL A 167 0.25 -12.59 17.74
N GLU A 168 0.23 -12.65 19.05
CA GLU A 168 0.77 -13.79 19.80
C GLU A 168 -0.21 -14.96 19.89
N GLN A 169 -1.53 -14.65 19.87
CA GLN A 169 -2.60 -15.64 19.93
C GLN A 169 -3.73 -15.24 18.98
N ILE A 170 -4.29 -16.24 18.27
CA ILE A 170 -5.45 -16.05 17.38
C ILE A 170 -6.75 -16.16 18.20
N LYS A 171 -6.99 -15.19 19.07
CA LYS A 171 -8.21 -15.06 19.88
C LYS A 171 -8.82 -13.68 19.69
N LYS A 172 -10.15 -13.59 19.69
CA LYS A 172 -10.86 -12.31 19.60
C LYS A 172 -11.04 -11.69 20.99
N PRO A 173 -10.91 -10.35 21.13
CA PRO A 173 -10.45 -9.39 20.12
C PRO A 173 -8.93 -9.50 19.89
N LEU A 174 -8.50 -9.46 18.62
CA LEU A 174 -7.09 -9.65 18.22
C LEU A 174 -6.17 -8.58 18.81
N GLU A 175 -6.69 -7.38 19.01
CA GLU A 175 -5.95 -6.23 19.56
C GLU A 175 -5.33 -6.52 20.93
N ASN A 176 -5.99 -7.34 21.74
CA ASN A 176 -5.49 -7.72 23.07
C ASN A 176 -4.23 -8.60 23.03
N TYR A 177 -3.95 -9.19 21.88
CA TYR A 177 -2.81 -10.09 21.68
C TYR A 177 -1.78 -9.53 20.69
N ALA A 178 -1.94 -8.26 20.30
CA ALA A 178 -1.02 -7.59 19.41
C ALA A 178 0.29 -7.21 20.11
N ASP A 179 1.40 -7.65 19.53
CA ASP A 179 2.74 -7.21 19.92
C ASP A 179 3.05 -5.89 19.19
N MET A 180 2.94 -4.78 19.93
CA MET A 180 3.16 -3.44 19.37
C MET A 180 4.61 -3.16 18.97
N ASP A 181 5.56 -3.93 19.52
CA ASP A 181 7.00 -3.82 19.23
C ASP A 181 7.42 -4.68 18.03
N SER A 182 6.52 -5.54 17.54
CA SER A 182 6.79 -6.44 16.42
C SER A 182 5.78 -6.28 15.31
N PHE A 183 6.13 -5.50 14.29
CA PHE A 183 5.25 -5.18 13.16
C PHE A 183 6.01 -5.14 11.85
N LYS A 184 5.27 -5.12 10.76
CA LYS A 184 5.73 -4.86 9.39
C LYS A 184 5.07 -3.60 8.86
N ILE A 185 5.71 -2.94 7.91
CA ILE A 185 5.14 -1.81 7.19
C ILE A 185 5.16 -2.12 5.71
N TYR A 186 4.02 -1.94 5.06
CA TYR A 186 3.84 -2.08 3.62
C TYR A 186 3.45 -0.73 3.02
N VAL A 187 3.83 -0.49 1.76
CA VAL A 187 3.24 0.61 0.97
C VAL A 187 1.80 0.24 0.67
N SER A 188 0.89 1.19 0.70
CA SER A 188 -0.54 0.96 0.49
C SER A 188 -0.89 0.46 -0.92
N ASP A 189 -0.02 0.69 -1.89
CA ASP A 189 -0.20 0.30 -3.28
C ASP A 189 1.03 -0.42 -3.83
N LEU A 190 0.80 -1.54 -4.53
CA LEU A 190 1.87 -2.40 -5.06
C LEU A 190 2.58 -1.74 -6.26
N GLY A 191 1.84 -1.07 -7.15
CA GLY A 191 2.42 -0.34 -8.28
C GLY A 191 3.32 0.81 -7.84
N LEU A 192 2.91 1.54 -6.80
CA LEU A 192 3.76 2.57 -6.20
C LEU A 192 5.02 1.97 -5.54
N LEU A 193 4.93 0.78 -4.96
CA LEU A 193 6.11 0.07 -4.44
C LEU A 193 7.05 -0.32 -5.57
N CYS A 194 6.53 -0.85 -6.68
CA CYS A 194 7.31 -1.18 -7.88
C CYS A 194 7.97 0.07 -8.47
N ALA A 195 7.24 1.18 -8.56
CA ALA A 195 7.80 2.45 -9.01
C ALA A 195 8.95 2.95 -8.13
N LYS A 196 8.82 2.84 -6.79
CA LYS A 196 9.90 3.21 -5.84
C LYS A 196 11.14 2.33 -5.98
N LYS A 197 11.03 1.13 -6.51
CA LYS A 197 12.13 0.16 -6.70
C LYS A 197 12.64 0.13 -8.13
N ASP A 198 12.03 0.92 -9.01
CA ASP A 198 12.30 0.94 -10.45
C ASP A 198 12.14 -0.44 -11.11
N VAL A 199 11.17 -1.25 -10.64
CA VAL A 199 10.83 -2.54 -11.21
C VAL A 199 10.06 -2.32 -12.51
N VAL A 200 10.46 -3.03 -13.57
CA VAL A 200 9.81 -3.01 -14.89
C VAL A 200 9.09 -4.33 -15.17
N PRO A 201 8.17 -4.39 -16.16
CA PRO A 201 7.35 -5.57 -16.42
C PRO A 201 8.14 -6.84 -16.80
N GLU A 202 9.36 -6.71 -17.28
CA GLU A 202 10.22 -7.82 -17.68
C GLU A 202 10.96 -8.47 -16.48
N ASP A 203 10.99 -7.83 -15.31
CA ASP A 203 11.62 -8.34 -14.09
C ASP A 203 10.70 -9.35 -13.35
#